data_1a54375495b5b63c65e484ccdaaed9c5
#
_entry.id   1a54375495b5b63c65e484ccdaaed9c5
#
_cell.length_a   1.000
_cell.length_b   1.000
_cell.length_c   1.000
_cell.angle_alpha   90.00
_cell.angle_beta   90.00
_cell.angle_gamma   90.00
#
_symmetry.space_group_name_H-M   'P 1'
#
loop_
_entity.id
_entity.type
_entity.pdbx_description
1 polymer ?
#
loop_
_entity_poly.entity_id
_entity_poly.type
_entity_poly.pdbx_seq_one_letter_code
_entity_poly.pdbx_strand_id
1 'polypeptide(L)'
;TEVRRQRQMCIRDSNKPTQEGLYQHYKAINDKCGIPILIYNIPGRSVIDMSVETMARLFELKNIIGVKDATGDLTRVDKTLKKLGKDFIQLTGNDDNALEFNRKGGVGAISVTANIAPKLCSDFQRFSKSNNDNEIKEAERLNEILQPVHHAMFVESNPSPVKYAAKLLDLCDDDVRLPLVKVTDTTKDIVKKALHTAKLI
;
A
#
# COMPACT_ATOMS: atom_id res chain seq x y z
N THR A 1 -20.18 11.63 10.48
CA THR A 1 -19.10 12.15 9.62
C THR A 1 -18.25 11.07 8.96
N GLU A 2 -18.05 9.90 9.57
CA GLU A 2 -17.30 8.77 8.97
C GLU A 2 -18.00 8.15 7.75
N VAL A 3 -19.31 8.10 7.73
CA VAL A 3 -20.11 7.55 6.61
C VAL A 3 -19.90 8.33 5.31
N ARG A 4 -19.56 9.62 5.37
CA ARG A 4 -19.36 10.45 4.18
C ARG A 4 -18.00 10.20 3.50
N ARG A 5 -16.93 9.86 4.25
CA ARG A 5 -15.60 9.54 3.68
C ARG A 5 -15.63 8.26 2.85
N GLN A 6 -16.34 7.26 3.32
CA GLN A 6 -16.50 5.97 2.64
C GLN A 6 -17.33 6.09 1.34
N ARG A 7 -18.36 6.96 1.33
CA ARG A 7 -19.15 7.26 0.12
C ARG A 7 -18.34 7.95 -0.99
N GLN A 8 -17.39 8.81 -0.62
CA GLN A 8 -16.58 9.54 -1.58
C GLN A 8 -15.61 8.62 -2.33
N MET A 9 -15.07 7.60 -1.67
CA MET A 9 -14.25 6.55 -2.30
C MET A 9 -15.06 5.71 -3.29
N CYS A 10 -16.26 5.27 -2.93
CA CYS A 10 -17.14 4.48 -3.79
C CYS A 10 -17.59 5.25 -5.05
N ILE A 11 -17.89 6.52 -4.95
CA ILE A 11 -18.31 7.36 -6.10
C ILE A 11 -17.15 7.55 -7.08
N ARG A 12 -15.94 7.77 -6.61
CA ARG A 12 -14.75 7.89 -7.46
C ARG A 12 -14.50 6.63 -8.26
N ASP A 13 -14.55 5.48 -7.60
CA ASP A 13 -14.16 4.20 -8.16
C ASP A 13 -15.20 3.64 -9.15
N SER A 14 -16.46 4.08 -9.10
CA SER A 14 -17.54 3.61 -9.98
C SER A 14 -17.62 4.34 -11.31
N ASN A 15 -17.13 5.57 -11.42
CA ASN A 15 -17.39 6.44 -12.58
C ASN A 15 -16.30 6.45 -13.65
N LYS A 16 -15.17 5.73 -13.45
CA LYS A 16 -14.04 5.66 -14.38
C LYS A 16 -13.68 7.05 -14.96
N PRO A 17 -13.27 8.01 -14.11
CA PRO A 17 -13.03 9.38 -14.55
C PRO A 17 -11.85 9.46 -15.53
N THR A 18 -11.86 10.50 -16.36
CA THR A 18 -10.70 10.87 -17.17
C THR A 18 -9.56 11.41 -16.32
N GLN A 19 -8.35 11.53 -16.87
CA GLN A 19 -7.21 12.14 -16.17
C GLN A 19 -7.52 13.58 -15.73
N GLU A 20 -8.25 14.35 -16.53
CA GLU A 20 -8.71 15.68 -16.16
C GLU A 20 -9.72 15.64 -15.01
N GLY A 21 -10.63 14.67 -15.01
CA GLY A 21 -11.56 14.47 -13.91
C GLY A 21 -10.85 14.15 -12.59
N LEU A 22 -9.79 13.32 -12.63
CA LEU A 22 -8.93 13.05 -11.47
C LEU A 22 -8.23 14.33 -10.97
N TYR A 23 -7.67 15.12 -11.90
CA TYR A 23 -7.04 16.39 -11.54
C TYR A 23 -8.01 17.35 -10.86
N GLN A 24 -9.18 17.58 -11.43
CA GLN A 24 -10.19 18.48 -10.85
C GLN A 24 -10.70 17.99 -9.49
N HIS A 25 -10.86 16.68 -9.32
CA HIS A 25 -11.24 16.07 -8.04
C HIS A 25 -10.22 16.39 -6.93
N TYR A 26 -8.94 16.09 -7.15
CA TYR A 26 -7.89 16.36 -6.16
C TYR A 26 -7.64 17.85 -5.97
N LYS A 27 -7.78 18.67 -7.04
CA LYS A 27 -7.71 20.12 -6.93
C LYS A 27 -8.81 20.67 -6.00
N ALA A 28 -10.05 20.21 -6.16
CA ALA A 28 -11.15 20.61 -5.30
C ALA A 28 -10.93 20.21 -3.82
N ILE A 29 -10.30 19.07 -3.58
CA ILE A 29 -9.90 18.64 -2.22
C ILE A 29 -8.78 19.54 -1.70
N ASN A 30 -7.74 19.77 -2.50
CA ASN A 30 -6.60 20.64 -2.15
C ASN A 30 -7.07 22.04 -1.74
N ASP A 31 -7.99 22.62 -2.49
CA ASP A 31 -8.47 24.00 -2.29
C ASP A 31 -9.28 24.15 -0.98
N LYS A 32 -9.84 23.04 -0.45
CA LYS A 32 -10.68 23.03 0.75
C LYS A 32 -10.00 22.39 1.97
N CYS A 33 -8.86 21.74 1.79
CA CYS A 33 -8.19 20.96 2.82
C CYS A 33 -6.84 21.61 3.14
N GLY A 34 -6.63 21.98 4.42
CA GLY A 34 -5.40 22.61 4.88
C GLY A 34 -4.30 21.63 5.33
N ILE A 35 -4.43 20.33 5.02
CA ILE A 35 -3.46 19.29 5.43
C ILE A 35 -2.79 18.65 4.20
N PRO A 36 -1.60 18.06 4.36
CA PRO A 36 -0.94 17.31 3.30
C PRO A 36 -1.81 16.15 2.78
N ILE A 37 -1.79 15.95 1.46
CA ILE A 37 -2.58 14.94 0.75
C ILE A 37 -1.63 13.97 0.06
N LEU A 38 -1.77 12.68 0.38
CA LEU A 38 -1.13 11.58 -0.33
C LEU A 38 -2.16 10.91 -1.24
N ILE A 39 -1.90 10.92 -2.54
CA ILE A 39 -2.78 10.28 -3.54
C ILE A 39 -2.71 8.75 -3.37
N TYR A 40 -3.85 8.05 -3.47
CA TYR A 40 -3.84 6.59 -3.56
C TYR A 40 -4.23 6.15 -4.97
N ASN A 41 -3.27 5.62 -5.70
CA ASN A 41 -3.44 5.06 -7.03
C ASN A 41 -3.50 3.53 -6.97
N ILE A 42 -4.68 2.95 -7.22
CA ILE A 42 -4.95 1.51 -7.13
C ILE A 42 -5.84 1.03 -8.29
N PRO A 43 -5.30 0.93 -9.51
CA PRO A 43 -6.08 0.56 -10.69
C PRO A 43 -6.73 -0.83 -10.58
N GLY A 44 -6.15 -1.77 -9.84
CA GLY A 44 -6.75 -3.08 -9.56
C GLY A 44 -8.12 -3.02 -8.86
N ARG A 45 -8.45 -1.90 -8.19
CA ARG A 45 -9.77 -1.66 -7.56
C ARG A 45 -10.55 -0.54 -8.22
N SER A 46 -9.88 0.54 -8.61
CA SER A 46 -10.52 1.71 -9.20
C SER A 46 -10.70 1.61 -10.72
N VAL A 47 -10.10 0.62 -11.37
CA VAL A 47 -10.05 0.44 -12.83
C VAL A 47 -9.27 1.55 -13.56
N ILE A 48 -9.12 2.71 -12.96
CA ILE A 48 -8.42 3.87 -13.54
C ILE A 48 -7.04 3.99 -12.93
N ASP A 49 -6.04 4.05 -13.80
CA ASP A 49 -4.66 4.39 -13.46
C ASP A 49 -4.40 5.88 -13.67
N MET A 50 -3.90 6.55 -12.63
CA MET A 50 -3.49 7.95 -12.72
C MET A 50 -2.11 8.03 -13.38
N SER A 51 -2.00 8.77 -14.48
CA SER A 51 -0.74 8.94 -15.18
C SER A 51 0.27 9.77 -14.39
N VAL A 52 1.56 9.58 -14.70
CA VAL A 52 2.65 10.38 -14.10
C VAL A 52 2.50 11.87 -14.46
N GLU A 53 1.95 12.17 -15.64
CA GLU A 53 1.65 13.53 -16.09
C GLU A 53 0.57 14.19 -15.22
N THR A 54 -0.47 13.44 -14.88
CA THR A 54 -1.53 13.94 -13.98
C THR A 54 -0.99 14.16 -12.57
N MET A 55 -0.14 13.25 -12.06
CA MET A 55 0.54 13.42 -10.78
C MET A 55 1.45 14.66 -10.78
N ALA A 56 2.16 14.93 -11.88
CA ALA A 56 3.01 16.11 -11.99
C ALA A 56 2.19 17.40 -11.87
N ARG A 57 1.08 17.50 -12.60
CA ARG A 57 0.16 18.64 -12.48
C ARG A 57 -0.42 18.80 -11.06
N LEU A 58 -0.72 17.69 -10.40
CA LEU A 58 -1.23 17.70 -9.03
C LEU A 58 -0.17 18.13 -8.02
N PHE A 59 1.10 17.77 -8.22
CA PHE A 59 2.20 18.16 -7.34
C PHE A 59 2.50 19.66 -7.36
N GLU A 60 2.03 20.40 -8.36
CA GLU A 60 2.06 21.88 -8.37
C GLU A 60 1.09 22.49 -7.34
N LEU A 61 0.15 21.69 -6.80
CA LEU A 61 -0.80 22.12 -5.78
C LEU A 61 -0.17 22.02 -4.38
N LYS A 62 -0.45 23.03 -3.55
CA LYS A 62 0.21 23.25 -2.25
C LYS A 62 0.21 22.05 -1.31
N ASN A 63 -0.89 21.27 -1.27
CA ASN A 63 -1.08 20.22 -0.27
C ASN A 63 -0.80 18.80 -0.81
N ILE A 64 -0.58 18.63 -2.11
CA ILE A 64 -0.26 17.31 -2.69
C ILE A 64 1.21 17.03 -2.47
N ILE A 65 1.54 16.00 -1.68
CA ILE A 65 2.92 15.69 -1.28
C ILE A 65 3.47 14.39 -1.87
N GLY A 66 2.63 13.55 -2.48
CA GLY A 66 3.09 12.26 -3.00
C GLY A 66 1.97 11.29 -3.35
N VAL A 67 2.37 10.05 -3.56
CA VAL A 67 1.49 8.94 -3.95
C VAL A 67 1.76 7.68 -3.12
N LYS A 68 0.68 6.96 -2.78
CA LYS A 68 0.72 5.51 -2.52
C LYS A 68 0.39 4.83 -3.84
N ASP A 69 1.39 4.25 -4.48
CA ASP A 69 1.23 3.51 -5.74
C ASP A 69 0.98 2.02 -5.47
N ALA A 70 -0.11 1.50 -5.97
CA ALA A 70 -0.47 0.09 -5.90
C ALA A 70 -0.75 -0.51 -7.30
N THR A 71 -0.02 -0.01 -8.30
CA THR A 71 -0.06 -0.55 -9.67
C THR A 71 0.74 -1.85 -9.80
N GLY A 72 1.78 -2.02 -8.98
CA GLY A 72 2.77 -3.11 -9.13
C GLY A 72 3.83 -2.82 -10.20
N ASP A 73 3.71 -1.76 -10.99
CA ASP A 73 4.67 -1.39 -12.04
C ASP A 73 5.84 -0.59 -11.47
N LEU A 74 6.95 -1.27 -11.21
CA LEU A 74 8.18 -0.65 -10.69
C LEU A 74 8.83 0.36 -11.65
N THR A 75 8.50 0.34 -12.95
CA THR A 75 9.03 1.33 -13.91
C THR A 75 8.48 2.74 -13.65
N ARG A 76 7.34 2.82 -12.96
CA ARG A 76 6.72 4.10 -12.59
C ARG A 76 7.55 4.87 -11.57
N VAL A 77 8.27 4.18 -10.68
CA VAL A 77 9.12 4.81 -9.67
C VAL A 77 10.18 5.68 -10.34
N ASP A 78 10.90 5.12 -11.32
CA ASP A 78 11.93 5.83 -12.07
C ASP A 78 11.35 7.00 -12.90
N LYS A 79 10.20 6.76 -13.57
CA LYS A 79 9.50 7.79 -14.36
C LYS A 79 9.06 8.95 -13.48
N THR A 80 8.46 8.64 -12.33
CA THR A 80 7.98 9.63 -11.36
C THR A 80 9.16 10.41 -10.78
N LEU A 81 10.23 9.72 -10.37
CA LEU A 81 11.42 10.37 -9.82
C LEU A 81 12.08 11.33 -10.82
N LYS A 82 12.18 10.92 -12.09
CA LYS A 82 12.73 11.78 -13.16
C LYS A 82 11.89 13.03 -13.43
N LYS A 83 10.56 12.90 -13.32
CA LYS A 83 9.63 13.99 -13.68
C LYS A 83 9.33 14.93 -12.52
N LEU A 84 9.18 14.41 -11.30
CA LEU A 84 8.75 15.18 -10.14
C LEU A 84 9.87 15.44 -9.12
N GLY A 85 10.99 14.74 -9.24
CA GLY A 85 12.11 14.88 -8.30
C GLY A 85 11.90 14.08 -7.00
N LYS A 86 12.84 14.27 -6.07
CA LYS A 86 12.89 13.53 -4.79
C LYS A 86 11.91 14.06 -3.74
N ASP A 87 11.40 15.27 -3.92
CA ASP A 87 10.46 15.89 -2.98
C ASP A 87 9.05 15.30 -3.09
N PHE A 88 8.74 14.67 -4.22
CA PHE A 88 7.49 13.92 -4.38
C PHE A 88 7.61 12.55 -3.69
N ILE A 89 6.87 12.36 -2.60
CA ILE A 89 6.89 11.15 -1.80
C ILE A 89 6.28 9.98 -2.58
N GLN A 90 7.06 8.92 -2.80
CA GLN A 90 6.59 7.68 -3.41
C GLN A 90 6.55 6.56 -2.38
N LEU A 91 5.34 6.07 -2.05
CA LEU A 91 5.12 4.90 -1.20
C LEU A 91 4.49 3.77 -2.02
N THR A 92 4.94 2.54 -1.83
CA THR A 92 4.23 1.40 -2.42
C THR A 92 2.99 1.01 -1.59
N GLY A 93 1.94 0.59 -2.29
CA GLY A 93 0.79 -0.09 -1.69
C GLY A 93 0.91 -1.61 -1.69
N ASN A 94 2.00 -2.16 -2.26
CA ASN A 94 2.23 -3.59 -2.45
C ASN A 94 3.41 -4.02 -1.58
N ASP A 95 3.15 -4.85 -0.59
CA ASP A 95 4.16 -5.33 0.36
C ASP A 95 5.23 -6.20 -0.32
N ASP A 96 4.82 -7.04 -1.27
CA ASP A 96 5.65 -8.02 -1.95
C ASP A 96 6.76 -7.43 -2.82
N ASN A 97 6.57 -6.22 -3.35
CA ASN A 97 7.55 -5.54 -4.19
C ASN A 97 8.31 -4.39 -3.47
N ALA A 98 8.10 -4.21 -2.18
CA ALA A 98 8.59 -3.05 -1.44
C ALA A 98 10.12 -2.94 -1.43
N LEU A 99 10.87 -4.05 -1.47
CA LEU A 99 12.34 -4.05 -1.54
C LEU A 99 12.82 -3.34 -2.80
N GLU A 100 12.36 -3.80 -3.96
CA GLU A 100 12.75 -3.24 -5.25
C GLU A 100 12.21 -1.82 -5.45
N PHE A 101 11.00 -1.55 -4.96
CA PHE A 101 10.41 -0.21 -4.97
C PHE A 101 11.29 0.81 -4.25
N ASN A 102 11.77 0.46 -3.04
CA ASN A 102 12.66 1.33 -2.27
C ASN A 102 14.04 1.49 -2.94
N ARG A 103 14.62 0.41 -3.50
CA ARG A 103 15.89 0.46 -4.25
C ARG A 103 15.83 1.36 -5.49
N LYS A 104 14.65 1.52 -6.09
CA LYS A 104 14.41 2.43 -7.22
C LYS A 104 14.14 3.88 -6.83
N GLY A 105 14.12 4.20 -5.55
CA GLY A 105 13.91 5.56 -5.06
C GLY A 105 12.57 5.79 -4.36
N GLY A 106 11.81 4.75 -4.12
CA GLY A 106 10.68 4.80 -3.19
C GLY A 106 11.15 5.02 -1.75
N VAL A 107 10.27 5.56 -0.91
CA VAL A 107 10.64 5.92 0.47
C VAL A 107 9.98 5.05 1.53
N GLY A 108 9.17 4.07 1.13
CA GLY A 108 8.50 3.17 2.07
C GLY A 108 7.25 2.52 1.51
N ALA A 109 6.45 1.94 2.41
CA ALA A 109 5.20 1.26 2.09
C ALA A 109 4.07 1.67 3.04
N ILE A 110 2.84 1.64 2.52
CA ILE A 110 1.63 1.58 3.36
C ILE A 110 1.15 0.13 3.31
N SER A 111 1.60 -0.64 4.28
CA SER A 111 1.61 -2.09 4.33
C SER A 111 0.34 -2.69 4.94
N VAL A 112 -0.12 -3.82 4.40
CA VAL A 112 -1.12 -4.69 5.04
C VAL A 112 -0.45 -5.54 6.11
N THR A 113 0.70 -6.13 5.82
CA THR A 113 1.43 -7.01 6.73
C THR A 113 1.88 -6.30 8.01
N ALA A 114 2.12 -4.99 7.96
CA ALA A 114 2.47 -4.21 9.15
C ALA A 114 1.40 -4.20 10.25
N ASN A 115 0.14 -4.55 9.94
CA ASN A 115 -0.91 -4.72 10.95
C ASN A 115 -0.68 -5.91 11.88
N ILE A 116 0.09 -6.91 11.43
CA ILE A 116 0.33 -8.17 12.17
C ILE A 116 1.80 -8.42 12.48
N ALA A 117 2.72 -7.77 11.76
CA ALA A 117 4.16 -7.90 11.94
C ALA A 117 4.86 -6.52 11.90
N PRO A 118 4.44 -5.54 12.75
CA PRO A 118 4.90 -4.16 12.64
C PRO A 118 6.41 -4.02 12.81
N LYS A 119 7.02 -4.78 13.74
CA LYS A 119 8.46 -4.71 13.97
C LYS A 119 9.26 -5.23 12.78
N LEU A 120 8.92 -6.40 12.24
CA LEU A 120 9.60 -6.95 11.06
C LEU A 120 9.47 -6.03 9.85
N CYS A 121 8.28 -5.47 9.61
CA CYS A 121 8.05 -4.52 8.54
C CYS A 121 8.83 -3.21 8.74
N SER A 122 8.90 -2.70 9.96
CA SER A 122 9.68 -1.48 10.28
C SER A 122 11.17 -1.68 10.07
N ASP A 123 11.72 -2.79 10.58
CA ASP A 123 13.15 -3.13 10.41
C ASP A 123 13.46 -3.34 8.92
N PHE A 124 12.63 -4.08 8.19
CA PHE A 124 12.73 -4.26 6.74
C PHE A 124 12.74 -2.92 6.00
N GLN A 125 11.80 -2.01 6.29
CA GLN A 125 11.73 -0.70 5.64
C GLN A 125 12.95 0.18 5.94
N ARG A 126 13.53 0.07 7.12
CA ARG A 126 14.76 0.77 7.49
C ARG A 126 15.94 0.25 6.67
N PHE A 127 16.14 -1.07 6.65
CA PHE A 127 17.28 -1.69 5.99
C PHE A 127 17.18 -1.67 4.45
N SER A 128 15.97 -1.73 3.89
CA SER A 128 15.75 -1.74 2.44
C SER A 128 16.25 -0.47 1.70
N LYS A 129 16.51 0.60 2.44
CA LYS A 129 17.02 1.89 1.93
C LYS A 129 18.48 2.14 2.28
N SER A 130 19.13 1.20 2.95
CA SER A 130 20.52 1.36 3.37
C SER A 130 21.49 1.09 2.23
N ASN A 131 22.67 1.74 2.31
CA ASN A 131 23.82 1.49 1.46
C ASN A 131 24.90 0.65 2.19
N ASN A 132 24.62 0.18 3.41
CA ASN A 132 25.53 -0.67 4.17
C ASN A 132 25.31 -2.14 3.79
N ASP A 133 26.39 -2.87 3.42
CA ASP A 133 26.29 -4.25 2.93
C ASP A 133 25.62 -5.20 3.93
N ASN A 134 25.84 -5.05 5.23
CA ASN A 134 25.23 -5.89 6.26
C ASN A 134 23.72 -5.61 6.36
N GLU A 135 23.32 -4.35 6.27
CA GLU A 135 21.91 -3.95 6.28
C GLU A 135 21.18 -4.36 4.99
N ILE A 136 21.87 -4.31 3.84
CA ILE A 136 21.35 -4.82 2.57
C ILE A 136 21.03 -6.32 2.69
N LYS A 137 21.97 -7.12 3.22
CA LYS A 137 21.75 -8.56 3.45
C LYS A 137 20.62 -8.82 4.44
N GLU A 138 20.51 -7.99 5.47
CA GLU A 138 19.43 -8.11 6.45
C GLU A 138 18.06 -7.74 5.84
N ALA A 139 18.02 -6.75 4.96
CA ALA A 139 16.80 -6.42 4.20
C ALA A 139 16.35 -7.59 3.31
N GLU A 140 17.28 -8.25 2.62
CA GLU A 140 17.01 -9.43 1.79
C GLU A 140 16.49 -10.59 2.65
N ARG A 141 17.14 -10.88 3.77
CA ARG A 141 16.69 -11.91 4.72
C ARG A 141 15.29 -11.66 5.27
N LEU A 142 15.01 -10.40 5.64
CA LEU A 142 13.69 -10.02 6.13
C LEU A 142 12.63 -10.08 5.02
N ASN A 143 13.00 -9.71 3.80
CA ASN A 143 12.12 -9.84 2.64
C ASN A 143 11.72 -11.31 2.39
N GLU A 144 12.69 -12.25 2.46
CA GLU A 144 12.42 -13.68 2.31
C GLU A 144 11.46 -14.21 3.39
N ILE A 145 11.63 -13.77 4.63
CA ILE A 145 10.75 -14.16 5.76
C ILE A 145 9.33 -13.57 5.57
N LEU A 146 9.22 -12.34 5.07
CA LEU A 146 7.96 -11.64 4.93
C LEU A 146 7.18 -12.05 3.68
N GLN A 147 7.81 -12.51 2.60
CA GLN A 147 7.12 -12.87 1.34
C GLN A 147 5.96 -13.86 1.55
N PRO A 148 6.11 -14.99 2.28
CA PRO A 148 4.98 -15.89 2.54
C PRO A 148 3.83 -15.19 3.28
N VAL A 149 4.15 -14.27 4.20
CA VAL A 149 3.14 -13.51 4.95
C VAL A 149 2.43 -12.52 4.04
N HIS A 150 3.17 -11.77 3.20
CA HIS A 150 2.59 -10.87 2.21
C HIS A 150 1.61 -11.61 1.30
N HIS A 151 2.04 -12.74 0.75
CA HIS A 151 1.18 -13.57 -0.10
C HIS A 151 -0.08 -14.05 0.64
N ALA A 152 0.06 -14.56 1.87
CA ALA A 152 -1.06 -15.07 2.65
C ALA A 152 -2.15 -14.01 2.93
N MET A 153 -1.79 -12.71 3.01
CA MET A 153 -2.75 -11.63 3.25
C MET A 153 -3.61 -11.29 2.04
N PHE A 154 -3.31 -11.86 0.85
CA PHE A 154 -4.01 -11.56 -0.39
C PHE A 154 -4.52 -12.79 -1.15
N VAL A 155 -4.50 -13.99 -0.54
CA VAL A 155 -5.10 -15.21 -1.15
C VAL A 155 -6.61 -15.13 -1.27
N GLU A 156 -7.24 -14.31 -0.44
CA GLU A 156 -8.62 -13.85 -0.57
C GLU A 156 -8.67 -12.32 -0.47
N SER A 157 -9.86 -11.75 -0.68
CA SER A 157 -10.03 -10.29 -0.63
C SER A 157 -9.62 -9.72 0.73
N ASN A 158 -8.64 -8.82 0.73
CA ASN A 158 -8.31 -8.03 1.90
C ASN A 158 -9.51 -7.14 2.31
N PRO A 159 -9.88 -7.04 3.59
CA PRO A 159 -9.08 -7.38 4.79
C PRO A 159 -9.37 -8.74 5.44
N SER A 160 -10.11 -9.67 4.84
CA SER A 160 -10.48 -10.91 5.52
C SER A 160 -9.26 -11.74 6.00
N PRO A 161 -8.19 -11.99 5.19
CA PRO A 161 -7.04 -12.76 5.65
C PRO A 161 -6.25 -12.05 6.76
N VAL A 162 -6.00 -10.74 6.65
CA VAL A 162 -5.24 -10.02 7.68
C VAL A 162 -6.00 -9.93 9.01
N LYS A 163 -7.34 -9.86 8.98
CA LYS A 163 -8.14 -9.91 10.21
C LYS A 163 -8.09 -11.28 10.87
N TYR A 164 -8.10 -12.34 10.07
CA TYR A 164 -7.89 -13.69 10.61
C TYR A 164 -6.49 -13.85 11.22
N ALA A 165 -5.45 -13.34 10.57
CA ALA A 165 -4.10 -13.32 11.13
C ALA A 165 -4.03 -12.52 12.44
N ALA A 166 -4.66 -11.35 12.49
CA ALA A 166 -4.74 -10.53 13.69
C ALA A 166 -5.47 -11.23 14.84
N LYS A 167 -6.51 -12.02 14.54
CA LYS A 167 -7.19 -12.86 15.54
C LYS A 167 -6.27 -13.94 16.12
N LEU A 168 -5.45 -14.58 15.29
CA LEU A 168 -4.48 -15.58 15.77
C LEU A 168 -3.41 -14.98 16.68
N LEU A 169 -3.21 -13.67 16.61
CA LEU A 169 -2.30 -12.88 17.44
C LEU A 169 -3.00 -12.17 18.61
N ASP A 170 -4.27 -12.50 18.88
CA ASP A 170 -5.10 -11.89 19.91
C ASP A 170 -5.22 -10.34 19.84
N LEU A 171 -5.12 -9.79 18.61
CA LEU A 171 -5.19 -8.33 18.40
C LEU A 171 -6.63 -7.84 18.17
N CYS A 172 -7.48 -8.63 17.50
CA CYS A 172 -8.89 -8.33 17.25
C CYS A 172 -9.63 -9.57 16.76
N ASP A 173 -10.97 -9.51 16.68
CA ASP A 173 -11.78 -10.53 16.02
C ASP A 173 -11.67 -10.48 14.49
N ASP A 174 -11.97 -11.63 13.84
CA ASP A 174 -11.95 -11.80 12.40
C ASP A 174 -13.25 -11.37 11.70
N ASP A 175 -14.09 -10.61 12.38
CA ASP A 175 -15.36 -10.14 11.82
C ASP A 175 -15.15 -9.12 10.71
N VAL A 176 -15.88 -9.30 9.61
CA VAL A 176 -15.92 -8.42 8.45
C VAL A 176 -17.35 -8.08 8.09
N ARG A 177 -17.55 -6.92 7.43
CA ARG A 177 -18.87 -6.50 6.97
C ARG A 177 -19.17 -7.07 5.58
N LEU A 178 -20.40 -7.49 5.36
CA LEU A 178 -20.86 -7.88 4.01
C LEU A 178 -20.61 -6.73 3.00
N PRO A 179 -20.22 -7.07 1.77
CA PRO A 179 -20.21 -8.39 1.13
C PRO A 179 -18.99 -9.27 1.45
N LEU A 180 -18.02 -8.81 2.24
CA LEU A 180 -16.92 -9.64 2.69
C LEU A 180 -17.41 -10.65 3.73
N VAL A 181 -16.76 -11.83 3.73
CA VAL A 181 -17.02 -12.91 4.66
C VAL A 181 -15.73 -13.37 5.33
N LYS A 182 -15.82 -14.19 6.38
CA LYS A 182 -14.66 -14.83 6.99
C LYS A 182 -13.98 -15.73 5.97
N VAL A 183 -12.67 -15.88 6.11
CA VAL A 183 -11.86 -16.69 5.19
C VAL A 183 -12.22 -18.17 5.25
N THR A 184 -11.99 -18.86 4.14
CA THR A 184 -12.15 -20.33 4.00
C THR A 184 -11.14 -21.08 4.86
N ASP A 185 -11.39 -22.36 5.16
CA ASP A 185 -10.46 -23.18 5.95
C ASP A 185 -9.11 -23.35 5.23
N THR A 186 -9.12 -23.48 3.90
CA THR A 186 -7.88 -23.50 3.10
C THR A 186 -7.04 -22.24 3.32
N THR A 187 -7.67 -21.08 3.31
CA THR A 187 -6.99 -19.80 3.58
C THR A 187 -6.49 -19.70 5.02
N LYS A 188 -7.27 -20.22 5.99
CA LYS A 188 -6.81 -20.29 7.39
C LYS A 188 -5.51 -21.08 7.54
N ASP A 189 -5.39 -22.22 6.84
CA ASP A 189 -4.18 -23.04 6.88
C ASP A 189 -2.99 -22.32 6.23
N ILE A 190 -3.20 -21.64 5.09
CA ILE A 190 -2.16 -20.84 4.44
C ILE A 190 -1.66 -19.73 5.38
N VAL A 191 -2.58 -18.99 6.00
CA VAL A 191 -2.26 -17.92 6.94
C VAL A 191 -1.47 -18.45 8.14
N LYS A 192 -1.95 -19.54 8.79
CA LYS A 192 -1.24 -20.16 9.92
C LYS A 192 0.17 -20.56 9.53
N LYS A 193 0.34 -21.27 8.40
CA LYS A 193 1.65 -21.68 7.92
C LYS A 193 2.59 -20.50 7.70
N ALA A 194 2.10 -19.42 7.11
CA ALA A 194 2.89 -18.21 6.89
C ALA A 194 3.34 -17.55 8.20
N LEU A 195 2.44 -17.45 9.20
CA LEU A 195 2.76 -16.88 10.51
C LEU A 195 3.79 -17.75 11.25
N HIS A 196 3.66 -19.08 11.25
CA HIS A 196 4.66 -20.00 11.82
C HIS A 196 6.03 -19.85 11.13
N THR A 197 6.06 -19.77 9.79
CA THR A 197 7.32 -19.59 9.04
C THR A 197 8.01 -18.28 9.42
N ALA A 198 7.26 -17.22 9.64
CA ALA A 198 7.77 -15.93 10.09
C ALA A 198 8.00 -15.84 11.62
N LYS A 199 7.72 -16.92 12.38
CA LYS A 199 7.81 -16.99 13.85
C LYS A 199 6.99 -15.91 14.55
N LEU A 200 5.81 -15.65 14.04
CA LEU A 200 4.85 -14.71 14.63
C LEU A 200 3.90 -15.42 15.60
N ILE A 201 3.70 -16.71 15.42
CA ILE A 201 2.99 -17.65 16.33
C ILE A 201 3.79 -18.91 16.48
#